data_81544a9f5fe43db2efd976462b2e1c6d
#
_entry.id   81544a9f5fe43db2efd976462b2e1c6d
#
_cell.length_a   1.000
_cell.length_b   1.000
_cell.length_c   1.000
_cell.angle_alpha   90.00
_cell.angle_beta   90.00
_cell.angle_gamma   90.00
#
_symmetry.space_group_name_H-M   'P 1'
#
loop_
_entity.id
_entity.type
_entity.pdbx_description
1 polymer ?
#
loop_
_entity_poly.entity_id
_entity_poly.type
_entity_poly.pdbx_seq_one_letter_code
_entity_poly.pdbx_strand_id
1 'polypeptide(L)'
;IPGFKPWTSEDGKVDITVEHLLTHSSGIDPYLNVKSFVEKYGENQPDSLVRYISDNAGRNFRPGTKFMYSCLNFIALQAILEKVTGERLCDYAMENVFRPLGLNHTGYLPVGENPVIDLKYCAPTELQHEGAPLCGQVHDPLARRINGGNSGNAGVFSDAMGLSVICAAIMNGGTANGVSILSPSAIDLMTRVPEDIDGGVGRALGWDHHSTHSGPRGDLFDRESTICHTGYTGPSIVIDMKNRIALIILTHRVHPQDKGSLARFRAVIANIIASSMMTSSCGKPGI
;
A
#
# COMPACT_ATOMS: atom_id res chain seq x y z
N ILE A 1 -9.03 4.76 17.67
CA ILE A 1 -10.48 4.80 17.42
C ILE A 1 -11.15 4.43 18.74
N PRO A 2 -12.00 5.30 19.32
CA PRO A 2 -12.74 4.95 20.54
C PRO A 2 -13.57 3.69 20.34
N GLY A 3 -13.49 2.73 21.28
CA GLY A 3 -14.25 1.49 21.22
C GLY A 3 -13.67 0.41 20.31
N PHE A 4 -12.51 0.62 19.70
CA PHE A 4 -11.87 -0.39 18.88
C PHE A 4 -11.61 -1.66 19.67
N LYS A 5 -12.25 -2.77 19.29
CA LYS A 5 -12.16 -4.02 20.04
C LYS A 5 -10.75 -4.59 19.99
N PRO A 6 -10.16 -4.90 21.16
CA PRO A 6 -8.88 -5.60 21.24
C PRO A 6 -9.02 -7.06 20.83
N TRP A 7 -7.91 -7.73 20.67
CA TRP A 7 -7.87 -9.18 20.73
C TRP A 7 -8.04 -9.66 22.19
N THR A 8 -8.81 -10.73 22.39
CA THR A 8 -9.05 -11.32 23.71
C THR A 8 -8.97 -12.83 23.64
N SER A 9 -8.38 -13.46 24.67
CA SER A 9 -8.37 -14.89 24.91
C SER A 9 -8.43 -15.16 26.42
N GLU A 10 -8.34 -16.44 26.80
CA GLU A 10 -8.21 -16.85 28.21
C GLU A 10 -6.94 -16.26 28.86
N ASP A 11 -5.88 -16.03 28.07
CA ASP A 11 -4.60 -15.46 28.52
C ASP A 11 -4.63 -13.93 28.69
N GLY A 12 -5.75 -13.28 28.36
CA GLY A 12 -5.90 -11.85 28.56
C GLY A 12 -6.33 -11.06 27.34
N LYS A 13 -6.06 -9.75 27.39
CA LYS A 13 -6.45 -8.74 26.43
C LYS A 13 -5.21 -8.04 25.86
N VAL A 14 -5.16 -7.86 24.54
CA VAL A 14 -4.10 -7.11 23.84
C VAL A 14 -4.73 -6.08 22.93
N ASP A 15 -4.36 -4.82 23.09
CA ASP A 15 -4.80 -3.73 22.22
C ASP A 15 -4.06 -3.77 20.88
N ILE A 16 -4.77 -3.45 19.81
CA ILE A 16 -4.19 -3.36 18.46
C ILE A 16 -3.58 -1.97 18.32
N THR A 17 -2.29 -1.90 18.00
CA THR A 17 -1.55 -0.66 17.81
C THR A 17 -1.52 -0.24 16.33
N VAL A 18 -1.12 1.01 16.05
CA VAL A 18 -0.85 1.50 14.69
C VAL A 18 0.22 0.65 14.00
N GLU A 19 1.25 0.23 14.74
CA GLU A 19 2.31 -0.64 14.23
C GLU A 19 1.78 -2.01 13.80
N HIS A 20 0.90 -2.63 14.59
CA HIS A 20 0.24 -3.88 14.22
C HIS A 20 -0.57 -3.76 12.91
N LEU A 21 -1.21 -2.61 12.69
CA LEU A 21 -1.95 -2.33 11.45
C LEU A 21 -1.01 -2.17 10.26
N LEU A 22 0.05 -1.35 10.40
CA LEU A 22 1.03 -1.07 9.34
C LEU A 22 1.82 -2.31 8.92
N THR A 23 2.08 -3.24 9.85
CA THR A 23 2.85 -4.47 9.59
C THR A 23 1.99 -5.66 9.21
N HIS A 24 0.66 -5.49 9.16
CA HIS A 24 -0.28 -6.61 8.98
C HIS A 24 -0.15 -7.73 10.02
N SER A 25 0.20 -7.36 11.25
CA SER A 25 0.29 -8.28 12.40
C SER A 25 -0.85 -8.11 13.41
N SER A 26 -1.90 -7.38 13.05
CA SER A 26 -3.04 -7.08 13.94
C SER A 26 -3.95 -8.26 14.24
N GLY A 27 -3.96 -9.29 13.39
CA GLY A 27 -4.94 -10.38 13.45
C GLY A 27 -6.34 -10.04 12.96
N ILE A 28 -6.59 -8.82 12.46
CA ILE A 28 -7.89 -8.42 11.88
C ILE A 28 -8.12 -9.18 10.57
N ASP A 29 -9.37 -9.60 10.32
CA ASP A 29 -9.77 -10.28 9.07
C ASP A 29 -9.14 -9.63 7.84
N PRO A 30 -8.71 -10.42 6.84
CA PRO A 30 -8.09 -9.92 5.62
C PRO A 30 -8.98 -8.99 4.81
N TYR A 31 -10.26 -9.30 4.75
CA TYR A 31 -11.24 -8.66 3.87
C TYR A 31 -12.65 -8.93 4.41
N LEU A 32 -13.67 -8.30 3.84
CA LEU A 32 -15.07 -8.57 4.15
C LEU A 32 -15.86 -8.94 2.88
N ASN A 33 -17.02 -9.54 3.04
CA ASN A 33 -17.92 -9.82 1.91
C ASN A 33 -18.63 -8.53 1.50
N VAL A 34 -18.16 -7.90 0.42
CA VAL A 34 -18.68 -6.62 -0.08
C VAL A 34 -20.16 -6.71 -0.43
N LYS A 35 -20.60 -7.82 -1.06
CA LYS A 35 -22.00 -8.01 -1.45
C LYS A 35 -22.92 -7.99 -0.21
N SER A 36 -22.62 -8.82 0.77
CA SER A 36 -23.42 -8.90 2.00
C SER A 36 -23.37 -7.60 2.80
N PHE A 37 -22.23 -6.88 2.78
CA PHE A 37 -22.13 -5.58 3.44
C PHE A 37 -23.04 -4.54 2.77
N VAL A 38 -22.99 -4.45 1.45
CA VAL A 38 -23.84 -3.52 0.68
C VAL A 38 -25.31 -3.86 0.80
N GLU A 39 -25.68 -5.14 0.79
CA GLU A 39 -27.08 -5.57 1.03
C GLU A 39 -27.59 -5.09 2.40
N LYS A 40 -26.73 -5.06 3.42
CA LYS A 40 -27.10 -4.69 4.79
C LYS A 40 -27.06 -3.18 5.05
N TYR A 41 -26.05 -2.48 4.53
CA TYR A 41 -25.76 -1.10 4.91
C TYR A 41 -25.89 -0.10 3.75
N GLY A 42 -25.93 -0.57 2.50
CA GLY A 42 -25.90 0.25 1.30
C GLY A 42 -24.50 0.51 0.74
N GLU A 43 -24.46 1.19 -0.38
CA GLU A 43 -23.22 1.68 -1.02
C GLU A 43 -22.70 2.94 -0.31
N ASN A 44 -21.41 3.23 -0.43
CA ASN A 44 -20.74 4.43 0.11
C ASN A 44 -21.04 4.67 1.60
N GLN A 45 -20.66 3.69 2.42
CA GLN A 45 -20.90 3.68 3.86
C GLN A 45 -19.59 3.59 4.68
N PRO A 46 -18.67 4.57 4.57
CA PRO A 46 -17.38 4.53 5.25
C PRO A 46 -17.50 4.45 6.78
N ASP A 47 -18.44 5.17 7.39
CA ASP A 47 -18.65 5.12 8.85
C ASP A 47 -19.12 3.74 9.32
N SER A 48 -20.00 3.11 8.56
CA SER A 48 -20.46 1.75 8.84
C SER A 48 -19.33 0.72 8.67
N LEU A 49 -18.44 0.94 7.71
CA LEU A 49 -17.25 0.13 7.49
C LEU A 49 -16.27 0.24 8.66
N VAL A 50 -15.97 1.45 9.11
CA VAL A 50 -15.08 1.69 10.26
C VAL A 50 -15.67 1.04 11.53
N ARG A 51 -16.99 1.18 11.73
CA ARG A 51 -17.67 0.54 12.86
C ARG A 51 -17.62 -0.99 12.75
N TYR A 52 -17.80 -1.54 11.55
CA TYR A 52 -17.67 -2.99 11.32
C TYR A 52 -16.26 -3.48 11.67
N ILE A 53 -15.20 -2.78 11.22
CA ILE A 53 -13.80 -3.12 11.51
C ILE A 53 -13.53 -3.04 13.02
N SER A 54 -14.06 -2.02 13.67
CA SER A 54 -13.93 -1.82 15.11
C SER A 54 -14.57 -2.95 15.92
N ASP A 55 -15.82 -3.30 15.59
CA ASP A 55 -16.69 -4.08 16.48
C ASP A 55 -16.89 -5.52 16.05
N ASN A 56 -16.86 -5.80 14.75
CA ASN A 56 -17.34 -7.08 14.19
C ASN A 56 -16.27 -7.88 13.44
N ALA A 57 -15.25 -7.22 12.85
CA ALA A 57 -14.20 -7.96 12.16
C ALA A 57 -13.49 -8.92 13.13
N GLY A 58 -13.15 -10.12 12.65
CA GLY A 58 -12.49 -11.15 13.44
C GLY A 58 -11.12 -10.69 13.96
N ARG A 59 -10.71 -11.29 15.06
CA ARG A 59 -9.39 -11.14 15.70
C ARG A 59 -8.74 -12.52 15.74
N ASN A 60 -8.10 -12.91 14.64
CA ASN A 60 -7.74 -14.31 14.34
C ASN A 60 -6.55 -14.83 15.18
N PHE A 61 -5.72 -13.93 15.70
CA PHE A 61 -4.57 -14.26 16.55
C PHE A 61 -4.15 -13.04 17.39
N ARG A 62 -3.30 -13.29 18.37
CA ARG A 62 -2.73 -12.23 19.23
C ARG A 62 -1.92 -11.26 18.35
N PRO A 63 -2.20 -9.93 18.42
CA PRO A 63 -1.44 -8.93 17.70
C PRO A 63 0.08 -9.04 17.93
N GLY A 64 0.85 -8.83 16.87
CA GLY A 64 2.30 -8.91 16.91
C GLY A 64 2.89 -10.32 16.75
N THR A 65 2.08 -11.40 16.70
CA THR A 65 2.62 -12.79 16.72
C THR A 65 2.64 -13.48 15.35
N LYS A 66 1.87 -13.00 14.38
CA LYS A 66 1.78 -13.60 13.04
C LYS A 66 1.52 -12.53 11.99
N PHE A 67 1.87 -12.85 10.75
CA PHE A 67 1.52 -12.05 9.57
C PHE A 67 0.22 -12.55 8.93
N MET A 68 -0.70 -11.61 8.66
CA MET A 68 -1.88 -11.84 7.83
C MET A 68 -2.24 -10.54 7.11
N TYR A 69 -1.99 -10.49 5.80
CA TYR A 69 -2.32 -9.32 5.00
C TYR A 69 -3.81 -8.99 5.13
N SER A 70 -4.12 -7.74 5.49
CA SER A 70 -5.48 -7.28 5.72
C SER A 70 -5.72 -5.90 5.11
N CYS A 71 -6.65 -5.82 4.17
CA CYS A 71 -7.13 -4.54 3.64
C CYS A 71 -7.80 -3.70 4.75
N LEU A 72 -8.45 -4.36 5.71
CA LEU A 72 -9.14 -3.69 6.81
C LEU A 72 -8.18 -2.94 7.74
N ASN A 73 -6.92 -3.37 7.85
CA ASN A 73 -5.90 -2.65 8.60
C ASN A 73 -5.68 -1.24 8.06
N PHE A 74 -5.55 -1.10 6.74
CA PHE A 74 -5.27 0.20 6.12
C PHE A 74 -6.50 1.10 6.06
N ILE A 75 -7.70 0.53 6.06
CA ILE A 75 -8.94 1.30 6.26
C ILE A 75 -9.04 1.79 7.71
N ALA A 76 -8.62 0.99 8.69
CA ALA A 76 -8.53 1.45 10.07
C ALA A 76 -7.49 2.57 10.24
N LEU A 77 -6.34 2.48 9.55
CA LEU A 77 -5.33 3.54 9.53
C LEU A 77 -5.86 4.83 8.88
N GLN A 78 -6.63 4.73 7.79
CA GLN A 78 -7.34 5.86 7.22
C GLN A 78 -8.25 6.53 8.26
N ALA A 79 -9.08 5.75 8.94
CA ALA A 79 -9.99 6.30 9.96
C ALA A 79 -9.24 6.98 11.13
N ILE A 80 -8.05 6.47 11.49
CA ILE A 80 -7.18 7.11 12.48
C ILE A 80 -6.66 8.45 11.95
N LEU A 81 -6.14 8.48 10.72
CA LEU A 81 -5.64 9.68 10.08
C LEU A 81 -6.74 10.75 10.01
N GLU A 82 -7.89 10.40 9.47
CA GLU A 82 -9.04 11.32 9.32
C GLU A 82 -9.54 11.83 10.69
N LYS A 83 -9.51 10.98 11.73
CA LYS A 83 -9.87 11.39 13.08
C LYS A 83 -8.88 12.36 13.71
N VAL A 84 -7.59 12.19 13.45
CA VAL A 84 -6.51 13.00 14.05
C VAL A 84 -6.39 14.35 13.31
N THR A 85 -6.51 14.33 11.99
CA THR A 85 -6.34 15.54 11.15
C THR A 85 -7.62 16.34 10.99
N GLY A 86 -8.77 15.69 11.03
CA GLY A 86 -10.07 16.26 10.67
C GLY A 86 -10.29 16.35 9.15
N GLU A 87 -9.39 15.78 8.35
CA GLU A 87 -9.41 15.83 6.89
C GLU A 87 -9.61 14.44 6.31
N ARG A 88 -10.25 14.33 5.13
CA ARG A 88 -10.32 13.05 4.41
C ARG A 88 -8.93 12.65 3.94
N LEU A 89 -8.67 11.34 3.85
CA LEU A 89 -7.38 10.80 3.38
C LEU A 89 -6.96 11.36 2.02
N CYS A 90 -7.88 11.43 1.06
CA CYS A 90 -7.61 11.95 -0.29
C CYS A 90 -7.19 13.42 -0.27
N ASP A 91 -7.83 14.25 0.54
CA ASP A 91 -7.54 15.68 0.67
C ASP A 91 -6.21 15.87 1.40
N TYR A 92 -6.02 15.17 2.52
CA TYR A 92 -4.76 15.19 3.27
C TYR A 92 -3.56 14.77 2.41
N ALA A 93 -3.68 13.67 1.66
CA ALA A 93 -2.62 13.20 0.78
C ALA A 93 -2.32 14.20 -0.35
N MET A 94 -3.35 14.81 -0.92
CA MET A 94 -3.20 15.82 -1.96
C MET A 94 -2.45 17.05 -1.44
N GLU A 95 -2.87 17.61 -0.29
CA GLU A 95 -2.31 18.86 0.24
C GLU A 95 -0.92 18.68 0.87
N ASN A 96 -0.67 17.53 1.51
CA ASN A 96 0.54 17.34 2.31
C ASN A 96 1.61 16.47 1.61
N VAL A 97 1.25 15.75 0.52
CA VAL A 97 2.20 14.87 -0.18
C VAL A 97 2.25 15.18 -1.68
N PHE A 98 1.13 15.03 -2.38
CA PHE A 98 1.17 15.02 -3.85
C PHE A 98 1.42 16.40 -4.44
N ARG A 99 0.69 17.41 -4.01
CA ARG A 99 0.86 18.79 -4.51
C ARG A 99 2.21 19.41 -4.13
N PRO A 100 2.69 19.32 -2.87
CA PRO A 100 4.00 19.82 -2.51
C PRO A 100 5.14 19.19 -3.32
N LEU A 101 5.05 17.89 -3.65
CA LEU A 101 6.02 17.20 -4.49
C LEU A 101 5.87 17.48 -5.99
N GLY A 102 4.84 18.23 -6.42
CA GLY A 102 4.57 18.53 -7.82
C GLY A 102 3.98 17.36 -8.62
N LEU A 103 3.26 16.44 -7.98
CA LEU A 103 2.72 15.24 -8.60
C LEU A 103 1.37 15.52 -9.27
N ASN A 104 1.38 16.02 -10.49
CA ASN A 104 0.17 16.46 -11.20
C ASN A 104 -0.74 15.31 -11.67
N HIS A 105 -0.22 14.08 -11.76
CA HIS A 105 -0.96 12.90 -12.20
C HIS A 105 -1.08 11.86 -11.07
N THR A 106 -1.04 12.31 -9.81
CA THR A 106 -1.14 11.43 -8.65
C THR A 106 -2.26 11.91 -7.72
N GLY A 107 -3.14 11.00 -7.33
CA GLY A 107 -4.23 11.31 -6.41
C GLY A 107 -5.23 10.18 -6.28
N TYR A 108 -6.20 10.41 -5.41
CA TYR A 108 -7.40 9.59 -5.33
C TYR A 108 -8.46 10.10 -6.31
N LEU A 109 -9.34 9.22 -6.76
CA LEU A 109 -10.50 9.54 -7.59
C LEU A 109 -11.78 9.07 -6.88
N PRO A 110 -12.28 9.82 -5.88
CA PRO A 110 -13.48 9.47 -5.15
C PRO A 110 -14.70 9.38 -6.07
N VAL A 111 -15.58 8.42 -5.79
CA VAL A 111 -16.75 8.16 -6.63
C VAL A 111 -17.73 9.35 -6.54
N GLY A 112 -18.15 9.85 -7.70
CA GLY A 112 -19.11 10.97 -7.80
C GLY A 112 -18.51 12.35 -7.64
N GLU A 113 -17.18 12.47 -7.50
CA GLU A 113 -16.48 13.75 -7.44
C GLU A 113 -15.80 14.09 -8.78
N ASN A 114 -15.46 15.37 -8.95
CA ASN A 114 -14.67 15.78 -10.11
C ASN A 114 -13.26 15.17 -10.01
N PRO A 115 -12.79 14.50 -11.06
CA PRO A 115 -11.49 13.86 -11.02
C PRO A 115 -10.35 14.89 -10.96
N VAL A 116 -9.40 14.66 -10.05
CA VAL A 116 -8.18 15.47 -9.94
C VAL A 116 -7.14 15.12 -11.00
N ILE A 117 -7.37 14.03 -11.74
CA ILE A 117 -6.54 13.54 -12.85
C ILE A 117 -7.45 13.42 -14.07
N ASP A 118 -6.99 13.85 -15.26
CA ASP A 118 -7.73 13.68 -16.50
C ASP A 118 -7.87 12.18 -16.83
N LEU A 119 -9.11 11.70 -16.86
CA LEU A 119 -9.44 10.29 -17.01
C LEU A 119 -8.93 9.66 -18.31
N LYS A 120 -8.64 10.47 -19.32
CA LYS A 120 -8.02 9.97 -20.59
C LYS A 120 -6.64 9.35 -20.38
N TYR A 121 -5.96 9.69 -19.27
CA TYR A 121 -4.66 9.12 -18.90
C TYR A 121 -4.78 7.89 -18.00
N CYS A 122 -5.98 7.54 -17.53
CA CYS A 122 -6.18 6.38 -16.70
C CYS A 122 -6.23 5.11 -17.55
N ALA A 123 -5.32 4.18 -17.29
CA ALA A 123 -5.38 2.86 -17.92
C ALA A 123 -6.62 2.08 -17.43
N PRO A 124 -7.37 1.42 -18.31
CA PRO A 124 -8.52 0.63 -17.92
C PRO A 124 -8.10 -0.62 -17.14
N THR A 125 -8.92 -1.03 -16.20
CA THR A 125 -8.75 -2.26 -15.42
C THR A 125 -9.71 -3.35 -15.92
N GLU A 126 -10.39 -4.07 -15.05
CA GLU A 126 -11.21 -5.22 -15.38
C GLU A 126 -12.50 -4.84 -16.12
N LEU A 127 -12.85 -5.64 -17.12
CA LEU A 127 -14.13 -5.53 -17.83
C LEU A 127 -15.27 -5.86 -16.88
N GLN A 128 -16.24 -4.99 -16.79
CA GLN A 128 -17.44 -5.22 -15.98
C GLN A 128 -18.53 -5.95 -16.75
N HIS A 129 -19.52 -6.47 -16.04
CA HIS A 129 -20.65 -7.20 -16.65
C HIS A 129 -21.42 -6.38 -17.70
N GLU A 130 -21.35 -5.06 -17.60
CA GLU A 130 -22.02 -4.13 -18.56
C GLU A 130 -21.22 -3.92 -19.84
N GLY A 131 -20.08 -4.61 -20.02
CA GLY A 131 -19.30 -4.60 -21.25
C GLY A 131 -18.25 -3.49 -21.36
N ALA A 132 -18.11 -2.61 -20.37
CA ALA A 132 -17.06 -1.60 -20.30
C ALA A 132 -16.05 -1.90 -19.20
N PRO A 133 -14.73 -1.65 -19.41
CA PRO A 133 -13.75 -1.78 -18.34
C PRO A 133 -13.85 -0.62 -17.35
N LEU A 134 -13.49 -0.86 -16.10
CA LEU A 134 -13.32 0.21 -15.13
C LEU A 134 -12.15 1.11 -15.56
N CYS A 135 -12.42 2.41 -15.67
CA CYS A 135 -11.42 3.42 -15.99
C CYS A 135 -11.64 4.64 -15.07
N GLY A 136 -10.58 5.13 -14.44
CA GLY A 136 -10.67 6.24 -13.48
C GLY A 136 -11.48 5.91 -12.21
N GLN A 137 -11.70 4.65 -11.92
CA GLN A 137 -12.32 4.15 -10.70
C GLN A 137 -11.44 3.08 -10.07
N VAL A 138 -11.31 3.09 -8.75
CA VAL A 138 -10.52 2.08 -8.04
C VAL A 138 -11.09 0.68 -8.31
N HIS A 139 -10.20 -0.25 -8.65
CA HIS A 139 -10.59 -1.63 -9.00
C HIS A 139 -11.16 -2.39 -7.79
N ASP A 140 -10.56 -2.25 -6.62
CA ASP A 140 -11.00 -2.93 -5.41
C ASP A 140 -12.45 -2.60 -5.04
N PRO A 141 -13.37 -3.59 -4.98
CA PRO A 141 -14.79 -3.33 -4.73
C PRO A 141 -15.07 -2.77 -3.32
N LEU A 142 -14.27 -3.13 -2.32
CA LEU A 142 -14.40 -2.61 -0.97
C LEU A 142 -14.08 -1.11 -0.94
N ALA A 143 -12.97 -0.72 -1.56
CA ALA A 143 -12.58 0.68 -1.70
C ALA A 143 -13.59 1.47 -2.54
N ARG A 144 -14.04 0.92 -3.68
CA ARG A 144 -14.95 1.62 -4.60
C ARG A 144 -16.37 1.73 -4.07
N ARG A 145 -16.98 0.59 -3.69
CA ARG A 145 -18.43 0.52 -3.41
C ARG A 145 -18.77 0.90 -1.97
N ILE A 146 -17.89 0.58 -1.03
CA ILE A 146 -18.20 0.81 0.39
C ILE A 146 -17.51 2.07 0.89
N ASN A 147 -16.24 2.29 0.52
CA ASN A 147 -15.42 3.42 1.01
C ASN A 147 -15.35 4.59 0.02
N GLY A 148 -16.20 4.62 -1.00
CA GLY A 148 -16.38 5.75 -1.90
C GLY A 148 -15.17 6.13 -2.75
N GLY A 149 -14.19 5.23 -2.93
CA GLY A 149 -12.96 5.50 -3.69
C GLY A 149 -11.88 6.28 -2.91
N ASN A 150 -12.19 6.76 -1.71
CA ASN A 150 -11.23 7.34 -0.75
C ASN A 150 -10.88 6.26 0.27
N SER A 151 -9.87 5.44 0.02
CA SER A 151 -9.64 4.26 0.85
C SER A 151 -8.16 4.00 1.14
N GLY A 152 -7.84 3.75 2.40
CA GLY A 152 -6.47 3.51 2.85
C GLY A 152 -5.83 2.24 2.28
N ASN A 153 -6.63 1.25 1.86
CA ASN A 153 -6.11 -0.01 1.31
C ASN A 153 -5.87 0.02 -0.20
N ALA A 154 -6.52 0.92 -0.94
CA ALA A 154 -6.42 1.01 -2.40
C ALA A 154 -6.98 2.34 -2.92
N GLY A 155 -6.64 2.72 -4.16
CA GLY A 155 -7.30 3.84 -4.84
C GLY A 155 -6.40 5.00 -5.23
N VAL A 156 -5.10 4.94 -4.97
CA VAL A 156 -4.17 5.93 -5.53
C VAL A 156 -3.94 5.64 -7.00
N PHE A 157 -4.18 6.65 -7.83
CA PHE A 157 -3.79 6.69 -9.23
C PHE A 157 -2.49 7.46 -9.36
N SER A 158 -1.58 7.01 -10.22
CA SER A 158 -0.30 7.66 -10.45
C SER A 158 0.32 7.21 -11.77
N ASP A 159 1.41 7.85 -12.15
CA ASP A 159 2.27 7.44 -13.26
C ASP A 159 3.70 7.11 -12.78
N ALA A 160 4.54 6.61 -13.68
CA ALA A 160 5.90 6.21 -13.32
C ALA A 160 6.75 7.41 -12.86
N MET A 161 6.51 8.60 -13.40
CA MET A 161 7.23 9.82 -13.02
C MET A 161 6.83 10.24 -11.59
N GLY A 162 5.55 10.32 -11.29
CA GLY A 162 5.06 10.66 -9.95
C GLY A 162 5.58 9.68 -8.89
N LEU A 163 5.51 8.37 -9.20
CA LEU A 163 6.05 7.35 -8.29
C LEU A 163 7.58 7.45 -8.13
N SER A 164 8.33 7.85 -9.18
CA SER A 164 9.78 8.04 -9.07
C SER A 164 10.15 9.17 -8.12
N VAL A 165 9.36 10.24 -8.07
CA VAL A 165 9.54 11.35 -7.13
C VAL A 165 9.28 10.89 -5.69
N ILE A 166 8.24 10.09 -5.46
CA ILE A 166 7.95 9.49 -4.14
C ILE A 166 9.10 8.57 -3.70
N CYS A 167 9.57 7.69 -4.60
CA CYS A 167 10.72 6.83 -4.32
C CYS A 167 11.99 7.64 -4.00
N ALA A 168 12.23 8.72 -4.76
CA ALA A 168 13.35 9.63 -4.50
C ALA A 168 13.22 10.31 -3.13
N ALA A 169 12.01 10.75 -2.75
CA ALA A 169 11.78 11.32 -1.42
C ALA A 169 12.13 10.30 -0.31
N ILE A 170 11.69 9.06 -0.44
CA ILE A 170 12.02 7.98 0.51
C ILE A 170 13.53 7.78 0.60
N MET A 171 14.22 7.63 -0.54
CA MET A 171 15.68 7.43 -0.59
C MET A 171 16.50 8.64 -0.11
N ASN A 172 15.91 9.82 -0.08
CA ASN A 172 16.53 11.07 0.35
C ASN A 172 16.09 11.52 1.75
N GLY A 173 15.71 10.60 2.62
CA GLY A 173 15.33 10.93 4.00
C GLY A 173 14.05 11.79 4.09
N GLY A 174 13.11 11.58 3.18
CA GLY A 174 11.81 12.23 3.15
C GLY A 174 11.73 13.49 2.30
N THR A 175 12.76 13.81 1.48
CA THR A 175 12.84 15.06 0.72
C THR A 175 12.98 14.80 -0.78
N ALA A 176 12.14 15.44 -1.60
CA ALA A 176 12.29 15.51 -3.06
C ALA A 176 11.84 16.88 -3.57
N ASN A 177 12.33 17.30 -4.73
CA ASN A 177 12.02 18.60 -5.36
C ASN A 177 12.16 19.81 -4.41
N GLY A 178 13.10 19.74 -3.44
CA GLY A 178 13.30 20.79 -2.42
C GLY A 178 12.23 20.82 -1.31
N VAL A 179 11.31 19.86 -1.28
CA VAL A 179 10.25 19.77 -0.29
C VAL A 179 10.47 18.55 0.59
N SER A 180 10.36 18.73 1.91
CA SER A 180 10.40 17.64 2.89
C SER A 180 8.98 17.27 3.29
N ILE A 181 8.57 16.01 3.06
CA ILE A 181 7.27 15.46 3.44
C ILE A 181 7.34 14.60 4.69
N LEU A 182 8.53 14.08 5.02
CA LEU A 182 8.82 13.30 6.23
C LEU A 182 10.20 13.66 6.75
N SER A 183 10.44 13.43 8.03
CA SER A 183 11.79 13.55 8.61
C SER A 183 12.64 12.31 8.26
N PRO A 184 13.98 12.43 8.25
CA PRO A 184 14.86 11.27 8.09
C PRO A 184 14.58 10.17 9.10
N SER A 185 14.32 10.50 10.36
CA SER A 185 13.97 9.51 11.40
C SER A 185 12.65 8.79 11.12
N ALA A 186 11.67 9.48 10.50
CA ALA A 186 10.43 8.83 10.09
C ALA A 186 10.65 7.85 8.92
N ILE A 187 11.54 8.19 7.97
CA ILE A 187 11.94 7.28 6.89
C ILE A 187 12.65 6.05 7.46
N ASP A 188 13.61 6.23 8.37
CA ASP A 188 14.32 5.12 9.01
C ASP A 188 13.34 4.19 9.74
N LEU A 189 12.39 4.75 10.49
CA LEU A 189 11.36 3.98 11.16
C LEU A 189 10.44 3.25 10.17
N MET A 190 10.04 3.91 9.09
CA MET A 190 9.13 3.37 8.08
C MET A 190 9.75 2.20 7.29
N THR A 191 11.06 2.22 7.08
CA THR A 191 11.74 1.28 6.17
C THR A 191 12.39 0.09 6.88
N ARG A 192 12.50 0.09 8.20
CA ARG A 192 13.01 -1.05 8.98
C ARG A 192 11.88 -1.95 9.49
N VAL A 193 12.19 -3.21 9.70
CA VAL A 193 11.29 -4.15 10.36
C VAL A 193 11.30 -3.87 11.87
N PRO A 194 10.15 -3.67 12.52
CA PRO A 194 10.08 -3.50 13.97
C PRO A 194 10.61 -4.73 14.72
N GLU A 195 11.37 -4.50 15.79
CA GLU A 195 11.99 -5.57 16.58
C GLU A 195 10.99 -6.30 17.48
N ASP A 196 9.93 -5.62 17.89
CA ASP A 196 8.94 -6.12 18.86
C ASP A 196 7.84 -6.99 18.24
N ILE A 197 7.93 -7.26 16.92
CA ILE A 197 6.96 -8.11 16.23
C ILE A 197 7.54 -9.50 16.04
N ASP A 198 7.06 -10.44 16.84
CA ASP A 198 7.40 -11.85 16.76
C ASP A 198 6.90 -12.52 15.46
N GLY A 199 7.39 -13.74 15.20
CA GLY A 199 6.83 -14.60 14.17
C GLY A 199 7.37 -14.39 12.75
N GLY A 200 8.48 -13.68 12.57
CA GLY A 200 9.13 -13.54 11.27
C GLY A 200 8.25 -12.84 10.24
N VAL A 201 7.50 -11.83 10.68
CA VAL A 201 6.55 -11.08 9.83
C VAL A 201 7.26 -10.46 8.63
N GLY A 202 8.51 -9.99 8.80
CA GLY A 202 9.34 -9.48 7.72
C GLY A 202 8.76 -8.28 6.99
N ARG A 203 7.93 -7.47 7.68
CA ARG A 203 7.36 -6.25 7.16
C ARG A 203 7.85 -5.03 7.92
N ALA A 204 8.19 -4.01 7.17
CA ALA A 204 8.36 -2.65 7.67
C ALA A 204 6.99 -1.95 7.75
N LEU A 205 6.96 -0.68 8.14
CA LEU A 205 5.70 0.05 8.30
C LEU A 205 5.09 0.39 6.92
N GLY A 206 4.14 -0.42 6.48
CA GLY A 206 3.49 -0.30 5.17
C GLY A 206 4.24 -0.94 4.00
N TRP A 207 5.47 -1.46 4.21
CA TRP A 207 6.31 -2.04 3.16
C TRP A 207 6.62 -3.52 3.42
N ASP A 208 6.75 -4.28 2.34
CA ASP A 208 7.39 -5.58 2.40
C ASP A 208 8.90 -5.42 2.46
N HIS A 209 9.52 -6.13 3.37
CA HIS A 209 10.98 -6.17 3.54
C HIS A 209 11.52 -7.57 3.22
N HIS A 210 11.18 -8.56 4.03
CA HIS A 210 11.51 -9.98 3.78
C HIS A 210 10.35 -10.94 4.14
N SER A 211 9.12 -10.47 3.99
CA SER A 211 7.91 -11.28 4.17
C SER A 211 7.68 -12.22 2.98
N THR A 212 6.66 -13.05 3.07
CA THR A 212 6.22 -13.92 1.97
C THR A 212 5.74 -13.16 0.73
N HIS A 213 5.52 -11.84 0.84
CA HIS A 213 5.10 -10.96 -0.26
C HIS A 213 6.27 -10.22 -0.92
N SER A 214 7.50 -10.41 -0.47
CA SER A 214 8.69 -9.69 -0.97
C SER A 214 9.22 -10.20 -2.31
N GLY A 215 8.54 -11.15 -2.96
CA GLY A 215 8.92 -11.72 -4.26
C GLY A 215 9.22 -10.69 -5.37
N PRO A 216 8.57 -9.52 -5.44
CA PRO A 216 8.86 -8.52 -6.48
C PRO A 216 10.29 -8.00 -6.51
N ARG A 217 11.04 -8.04 -5.41
CA ARG A 217 12.45 -7.63 -5.39
C ARG A 217 13.39 -8.65 -6.06
N GLY A 218 12.92 -9.87 -6.38
CA GLY A 218 13.76 -10.96 -6.86
C GLY A 218 14.72 -11.48 -5.78
N ASP A 219 15.78 -12.14 -6.22
CA ASP A 219 16.74 -12.84 -5.35
C ASP A 219 18.06 -12.09 -5.17
N LEU A 220 18.36 -11.12 -6.07
CA LEU A 220 19.66 -10.46 -6.15
C LEU A 220 19.70 -9.09 -5.46
N PHE A 221 18.58 -8.43 -5.26
CA PHE A 221 18.54 -7.23 -4.41
C PHE A 221 18.82 -7.60 -2.95
N ASP A 222 19.58 -6.75 -2.28
CA ASP A 222 19.93 -6.92 -0.86
C ASP A 222 18.67 -7.01 0.02
N ARG A 223 18.58 -8.06 0.82
CA ARG A 223 17.40 -8.32 1.66
C ARG A 223 17.24 -7.33 2.80
N GLU A 224 18.34 -6.80 3.32
CA GLU A 224 18.35 -5.94 4.50
C GLU A 224 18.09 -4.46 4.16
N SER A 225 18.34 -4.05 2.92
CA SER A 225 18.21 -2.66 2.49
C SER A 225 17.08 -2.41 1.48
N THR A 226 16.37 -3.45 1.06
CA THR A 226 15.35 -3.33 0.01
C THR A 226 13.95 -3.52 0.54
N ILE A 227 13.11 -2.51 0.32
CA ILE A 227 11.68 -2.55 0.56
C ILE A 227 10.92 -2.66 -0.76
N CYS A 228 9.74 -3.25 -0.73
CA CYS A 228 8.89 -3.35 -1.92
C CYS A 228 7.41 -3.34 -1.58
N HIS A 229 6.57 -3.10 -2.59
CA HIS A 229 5.12 -3.31 -2.50
C HIS A 229 4.52 -3.62 -3.86
N THR A 230 3.36 -4.28 -3.87
CA THR A 230 2.61 -4.60 -5.07
C THR A 230 1.19 -4.11 -5.00
N GLY A 231 0.64 -3.68 -6.16
CA GLY A 231 -0.80 -3.50 -6.32
C GLY A 231 -1.46 -4.75 -6.91
N TYR A 232 -2.67 -5.04 -6.46
CA TYR A 232 -3.46 -6.19 -6.93
C TYR A 232 -3.65 -6.16 -8.45
N THR A 233 -3.91 -5.00 -9.03
CA THR A 233 -4.12 -4.82 -10.47
C THR A 233 -2.89 -5.07 -11.32
N GLY A 234 -1.68 -5.04 -10.75
CA GLY A 234 -0.45 -5.36 -11.49
C GLY A 234 0.79 -4.54 -11.15
N PRO A 235 0.71 -3.31 -10.65
CA PRO A 235 1.87 -2.49 -10.36
C PRO A 235 2.80 -3.10 -9.30
N SER A 236 4.07 -2.69 -9.32
CA SER A 236 5.00 -2.97 -8.22
C SER A 236 6.07 -1.89 -8.12
N ILE A 237 6.55 -1.69 -6.89
CA ILE A 237 7.65 -0.81 -6.54
C ILE A 237 8.66 -1.63 -5.75
N VAL A 238 9.95 -1.48 -6.09
CA VAL A 238 11.08 -2.01 -5.32
C VAL A 238 12.03 -0.86 -5.09
N ILE A 239 12.45 -0.61 -3.85
CA ILE A 239 13.37 0.46 -3.48
C ILE A 239 14.55 -0.15 -2.72
N ASP A 240 15.73 -0.11 -3.31
CA ASP A 240 16.99 -0.44 -2.66
C ASP A 240 17.59 0.84 -2.04
N MET A 241 17.43 0.95 -0.74
CA MET A 241 17.88 2.12 0.02
C MET A 241 19.40 2.28 -0.02
N LYS A 242 20.15 1.18 0.00
CA LYS A 242 21.62 1.17 0.01
C LYS A 242 22.22 1.63 -1.31
N ASN A 243 21.72 1.07 -2.42
CA ASN A 243 22.21 1.40 -3.76
C ASN A 243 21.46 2.57 -4.40
N ARG A 244 20.44 3.12 -3.72
CA ARG A 244 19.63 4.26 -4.15
C ARG A 244 18.96 4.01 -5.50
N ILE A 245 18.31 2.87 -5.64
CA ILE A 245 17.65 2.44 -6.86
C ILE A 245 16.17 2.19 -6.58
N ALA A 246 15.32 2.71 -7.46
CA ALA A 246 13.91 2.39 -7.48
C ALA A 246 13.55 1.70 -8.79
N LEU A 247 12.90 0.54 -8.70
CA LEU A 247 12.30 -0.16 -9.84
C LEU A 247 10.78 -0.04 -9.75
N ILE A 248 10.20 0.63 -10.72
CA ILE A 248 8.76 0.86 -10.83
C ILE A 248 8.26 0.11 -12.06
N ILE A 249 7.33 -0.82 -11.87
CA ILE A 249 6.70 -1.58 -12.95
C ILE A 249 5.21 -1.30 -12.91
N LEU A 250 4.69 -0.62 -13.94
CA LEU A 250 3.27 -0.35 -14.11
C LEU A 250 2.69 -1.28 -15.18
N THR A 251 1.96 -2.28 -14.71
CA THR A 251 1.32 -3.30 -15.54
C THR A 251 -0.11 -3.54 -15.08
N HIS A 252 -0.96 -4.03 -15.97
CA HIS A 252 -2.34 -4.41 -15.64
C HIS A 252 -2.57 -5.90 -15.94
N ARG A 253 -2.60 -6.76 -14.89
CA ARG A 253 -2.94 -8.17 -15.03
C ARG A 253 -4.46 -8.42 -15.08
N VAL A 254 -5.25 -7.46 -14.58
CA VAL A 254 -6.70 -7.58 -14.50
C VAL A 254 -7.43 -7.11 -15.75
N HIS A 255 -6.74 -6.52 -16.74
CA HIS A 255 -7.34 -6.10 -18.00
C HIS A 255 -7.16 -7.16 -19.08
N PRO A 256 -8.20 -7.51 -19.85
CA PRO A 256 -9.62 -7.20 -19.63
C PRO A 256 -10.27 -8.09 -18.57
N GLN A 257 -9.59 -9.10 -18.08
CA GLN A 257 -10.08 -10.07 -17.10
C GLN A 257 -9.03 -10.33 -16.03
N ASP A 258 -9.47 -10.50 -14.78
CA ASP A 258 -8.59 -10.86 -13.66
C ASP A 258 -8.05 -12.28 -13.84
N LYS A 259 -6.91 -12.42 -14.51
CA LYS A 259 -6.25 -13.68 -14.80
C LYS A 259 -4.73 -13.60 -14.64
N GLY A 260 -4.13 -14.73 -14.30
CA GLY A 260 -2.69 -14.91 -14.24
C GLY A 260 -2.00 -14.26 -13.06
N SER A 261 -0.67 -14.32 -13.07
CA SER A 261 0.21 -13.80 -12.03
C SER A 261 1.42 -13.12 -12.67
N LEU A 262 1.83 -12.00 -12.09
CA LEU A 262 3.03 -11.25 -12.47
C LEU A 262 4.22 -11.52 -11.54
N ALA A 263 4.11 -12.43 -10.58
CA ALA A 263 5.15 -12.65 -9.58
C ALA A 263 6.50 -12.98 -10.22
N ARG A 264 6.53 -13.97 -11.13
CA ARG A 264 7.76 -14.35 -11.86
C ARG A 264 8.30 -13.22 -12.74
N PHE A 265 7.43 -12.53 -13.46
CA PHE A 265 7.82 -11.41 -14.33
C PHE A 265 8.53 -10.31 -13.53
N ARG A 266 7.96 -9.90 -12.40
CA ARG A 266 8.53 -8.88 -11.50
C ARG A 266 9.89 -9.32 -10.96
N ALA A 267 9.99 -10.54 -10.46
CA ALA A 267 11.23 -11.07 -9.91
C ALA A 267 12.34 -11.18 -10.97
N VAL A 268 12.02 -11.61 -12.20
CA VAL A 268 12.99 -11.70 -13.30
C VAL A 268 13.54 -10.32 -13.67
N ILE A 269 12.66 -9.31 -13.82
CA ILE A 269 13.11 -7.94 -14.11
C ILE A 269 13.97 -7.39 -12.97
N ALA A 270 13.56 -7.60 -11.72
CA ALA A 270 14.34 -7.18 -10.58
C ALA A 270 15.74 -7.82 -10.58
N ASN A 271 15.84 -9.13 -10.85
CA ASN A 271 17.12 -9.81 -10.95
C ASN A 271 18.00 -9.29 -12.10
N ILE A 272 17.43 -8.98 -13.27
CA ILE A 272 18.19 -8.39 -14.39
C ILE A 272 18.78 -7.04 -13.98
N ILE A 273 17.98 -6.18 -13.36
CA ILE A 273 18.45 -4.86 -12.90
C ILE A 273 19.54 -5.02 -11.84
N ALA A 274 19.31 -5.85 -10.81
CA ALA A 274 20.29 -6.07 -9.74
C ALA A 274 21.62 -6.65 -10.29
N SER A 275 21.56 -7.61 -11.21
CA SER A 275 22.77 -8.20 -11.81
C SER A 275 23.58 -7.20 -12.62
N SER A 276 22.93 -6.25 -13.32
CA SER A 276 23.62 -5.22 -14.10
C SER A 276 24.44 -4.28 -13.21
N MET A 277 24.02 -4.05 -11.97
CA MET A 277 24.76 -3.23 -11.01
C MET A 277 25.98 -3.95 -10.44
N MET A 278 25.86 -5.26 -10.18
CA MET A 278 26.96 -6.07 -9.67
C MET A 278 28.14 -6.12 -10.66
N THR A 279 27.86 -6.16 -11.97
CA THR A 279 28.89 -6.16 -13.01
C THR A 279 29.61 -4.81 -13.12
N SER A 280 28.94 -3.70 -12.86
CA SER A 280 29.54 -2.35 -12.88
C SER A 280 30.53 -2.11 -11.73
N SER A 281 30.37 -2.81 -10.60
CA SER A 281 31.30 -2.72 -9.47
C SER A 281 32.56 -3.59 -9.62
N CYS A 282 32.59 -4.54 -10.54
CA CYS A 282 33.74 -5.42 -10.83
C CYS A 282 34.72 -4.82 -11.85
N GLY A 283 34.43 -3.70 -12.46
CA GLY A 283 35.16 -3.13 -13.61
C GLY A 283 35.93 -1.84 -13.31
N LYS A 284 36.74 -1.78 -12.22
CA LYS A 284 37.90 -0.86 -12.17
C LYS A 284 39.16 -1.70 -11.95
N PRO A 285 39.88 -2.08 -13.03
CA PRO A 285 41.30 -2.43 -12.83
C PRO A 285 41.96 -1.16 -12.34
N GLY A 286 42.65 -1.27 -11.19
CA GLY A 286 43.52 -0.20 -10.69
C GLY A 286 44.57 0.17 -11.76
N ILE A 287 44.62 1.43 -12.08
CA ILE A 287 45.79 2.10 -12.69
C ILE A 287 46.43 2.93 -11.59
#